data_2d5fddc8196c2b52ed448fae524a3a5c
#
_entry.id   2d5fddc8196c2b52ed448fae524a3a5c
#
_cell.length_a   1.000
_cell.length_b   1.000
_cell.length_c   1.000
_cell.angle_alpha   90.00
_cell.angle_beta   90.00
_cell.angle_gamma   90.00
#
_symmetry.space_group_name_H-M   'P 1'
#
loop_
_entity.id
_entity.type
_entity.pdbx_description
1 polymer ?
#
loop_
_entity_poly.entity_id
_entity_poly.type
_entity_poly.pdbx_seq_one_letter_code
_entity_poly.pdbx_strand_id
1 'polypeptide(L)'
;VVCRKKFDQAVVAQAMKAGAHLWLLSKPLDAEVVKDGVNLKIEREGEIVDLKCNLLIGADGAHSWTRRYFKMGRPKEMMIGFQADVSGLSGKDNWLEMYTGRDIAPGLFAWVIPTGNNTHRIGVWARPQDLDGRSVEECYDALLTHPLWKERFAKAKEIARYCGPVPCGVIRKPFKDRVMVIGDAAGMAKPTTGGGIGPGFRQVEAIIEKLVKALNKDKLDASNLSSICKPFKAFRKEQDRARALRDLLVTIPDDEELDSHFRMFNRPEVLELINAEGDIEHPVPLGMTLLRKVPEFRKLAVKAGFKLLFA
;
A
#
# COMPACT_ATOMS: atom_id res chain seq x y z
N VAL A 1 -8.93 9.95 -9.06
CA VAL A 1 -7.87 9.10 -9.60
C VAL A 1 -6.83 9.97 -10.27
N VAL A 2 -5.54 9.71 -10.04
CA VAL A 2 -4.43 10.45 -10.63
C VAL A 2 -3.59 9.53 -11.52
N CYS A 3 -3.07 10.09 -12.62
CA CYS A 3 -2.06 9.40 -13.42
C CYS A 3 -0.73 9.40 -12.66
N ARG A 4 -0.28 8.24 -12.19
CA ARG A 4 0.97 8.08 -11.41
C ARG A 4 2.19 8.63 -12.14
N LYS A 5 2.32 8.35 -13.43
CA LYS A 5 3.44 8.86 -14.22
C LYS A 5 3.54 10.39 -14.18
N LYS A 6 2.41 11.10 -14.39
CA LYS A 6 2.38 12.57 -14.34
C LYS A 6 2.59 13.10 -12.93
N PHE A 7 2.00 12.43 -11.94
CA PHE A 7 2.12 12.80 -10.52
C PHE A 7 3.58 12.68 -10.05
N ASP A 8 4.21 11.53 -10.29
CA ASP A 8 5.58 11.28 -9.88
C ASP A 8 6.55 12.27 -10.56
N GLN A 9 6.36 12.56 -11.86
CA GLN A 9 7.14 13.58 -12.58
C GLN A 9 6.98 14.98 -11.97
N ALA A 10 5.77 15.35 -11.59
CA ALA A 10 5.51 16.67 -10.98
C ALA A 10 6.16 16.79 -9.60
N VAL A 11 6.11 15.75 -8.77
CA VAL A 11 6.77 15.73 -7.45
C VAL A 11 8.28 15.81 -7.59
N VAL A 12 8.87 15.05 -8.52
CA VAL A 12 10.31 15.10 -8.81
C VAL A 12 10.73 16.48 -9.29
N ALA A 13 9.96 17.09 -10.21
CA ALA A 13 10.25 18.44 -10.70
C ALA A 13 10.23 19.49 -9.57
N GLN A 14 9.30 19.36 -8.61
CA GLN A 14 9.26 20.22 -7.41
C GLN A 14 10.49 20.01 -6.52
N ALA A 15 10.90 18.76 -6.30
CA ALA A 15 12.08 18.43 -5.51
C ALA A 15 13.35 19.02 -6.14
N MET A 16 13.52 18.88 -7.46
CA MET A 16 14.64 19.46 -8.20
C MET A 16 14.65 20.99 -8.11
N LYS A 17 13.48 21.63 -8.25
CA LYS A 17 13.34 23.09 -8.06
C LYS A 17 13.73 23.53 -6.65
N ALA A 18 13.53 22.67 -5.65
CA ALA A 18 13.95 22.91 -4.27
C ALA A 18 15.43 22.56 -4.00
N GLY A 19 16.20 22.19 -5.03
CA GLY A 19 17.65 21.93 -4.92
C GLY A 19 18.04 20.45 -4.84
N ALA A 20 17.10 19.52 -5.00
CA ALA A 20 17.44 18.10 -5.07
C ALA A 20 18.12 17.75 -6.39
N HIS A 21 19.10 16.85 -6.35
CA HIS A 21 19.75 16.30 -7.53
C HIS A 21 19.14 14.96 -7.89
N LEU A 22 18.68 14.78 -9.13
CA LEU A 22 18.14 13.54 -9.63
C LEU A 22 19.22 12.77 -10.41
N TRP A 23 19.51 11.57 -9.97
CA TRP A 23 20.35 10.62 -10.69
C TRP A 23 19.49 9.49 -11.24
N LEU A 24 19.29 9.46 -12.54
CA LEU A 24 18.64 8.35 -13.25
C LEU A 24 19.66 7.25 -13.52
N LEU A 25 19.16 6.06 -13.89
CA LEU A 25 19.98 4.89 -14.23
C LEU A 25 21.05 4.59 -13.16
N SER A 26 20.71 4.83 -11.88
CA SER A 26 21.65 4.70 -10.78
C SER A 26 21.16 3.62 -9.80
N LYS A 27 22.05 2.69 -9.47
CA LYS A 27 21.74 1.53 -8.61
C LYS A 27 22.75 1.44 -7.46
N PRO A 28 22.32 1.39 -6.20
CA PRO A 28 23.22 1.16 -5.09
C PRO A 28 23.77 -0.27 -5.13
N LEU A 29 25.08 -0.41 -4.98
CA LEU A 29 25.80 -1.69 -4.95
C LEU A 29 26.24 -2.06 -3.54
N ASP A 30 26.79 -1.08 -2.81
CA ASP A 30 27.39 -1.27 -1.50
C ASP A 30 27.20 -0.05 -0.61
N ALA A 31 27.22 -0.23 0.72
CA ALA A 31 27.10 0.85 1.69
C ALA A 31 27.79 0.54 3.00
N GLU A 32 28.56 1.45 3.51
CA GLU A 32 29.22 1.36 4.81
C GLU A 32 28.85 2.57 5.69
N VAL A 33 28.35 2.28 6.89
CA VAL A 33 28.11 3.36 7.88
C VAL A 33 29.42 3.66 8.59
N VAL A 34 29.85 4.91 8.47
CA VAL A 34 31.06 5.42 9.12
C VAL A 34 30.66 6.45 10.19
N LYS A 35 31.61 6.90 11.01
CA LYS A 35 31.34 7.80 12.14
C LYS A 35 30.61 9.09 11.71
N ASP A 36 30.95 9.64 10.56
CA ASP A 36 30.49 10.93 10.07
C ASP A 36 29.63 10.84 8.79
N GLY A 37 29.13 9.65 8.45
CA GLY A 37 28.30 9.48 7.25
C GLY A 37 28.01 8.06 6.86
N VAL A 38 27.57 7.90 5.61
CA VAL A 38 27.43 6.63 4.92
C VAL A 38 28.19 6.74 3.61
N ASN A 39 29.17 5.87 3.42
CA ASN A 39 29.83 5.69 2.13
C ASN A 39 29.01 4.77 1.28
N LEU A 40 28.76 5.13 0.02
CA LEU A 40 27.96 4.37 -0.93
C LEU A 40 28.77 4.12 -2.19
N LYS A 41 28.64 2.92 -2.74
CA LYS A 41 29.05 2.61 -4.12
C LYS A 41 27.78 2.53 -4.98
N ILE A 42 27.73 3.30 -6.03
CA ILE A 42 26.58 3.41 -6.92
C ILE A 42 27.06 3.10 -8.34
N GLU A 43 26.39 2.15 -8.98
CA GLU A 43 26.51 1.97 -10.43
C GLU A 43 25.64 3.03 -11.11
N ARG A 44 26.23 3.87 -11.92
CA ARG A 44 25.55 4.91 -12.69
C ARG A 44 26.04 4.87 -14.14
N GLU A 45 25.14 4.63 -15.06
CA GLU A 45 25.44 4.55 -16.50
C GLU A 45 26.58 3.58 -16.85
N GLY A 46 26.75 2.51 -16.05
CA GLY A 46 27.79 1.49 -16.21
C GLY A 46 29.10 1.80 -15.49
N GLU A 47 29.22 2.94 -14.84
CA GLU A 47 30.40 3.31 -14.04
C GLU A 47 30.12 3.19 -12.54
N ILE A 48 31.14 2.90 -11.75
CA ILE A 48 31.04 2.88 -10.29
C ILE A 48 31.44 4.25 -9.75
N VAL A 49 30.52 4.87 -9.03
CA VAL A 49 30.71 6.16 -8.37
C VAL A 49 30.70 5.98 -6.87
N ASP A 50 31.73 6.48 -6.19
CA ASP A 50 31.75 6.59 -4.73
C ASP A 50 31.07 7.88 -4.29
N LEU A 51 30.13 7.76 -3.35
CA LEU A 51 29.36 8.88 -2.78
C LEU A 51 29.38 8.79 -1.27
N LYS A 52 29.53 9.93 -0.60
CA LYS A 52 29.34 10.03 0.85
C LYS A 52 28.14 10.90 1.18
N CYS A 53 27.28 10.46 2.09
CA CYS A 53 26.15 11.23 2.57
C CYS A 53 26.06 11.19 4.11
N ASN A 54 25.41 12.17 4.72
CA ASN A 54 25.22 12.21 6.17
C ASN A 54 24.15 11.22 6.64
N LEU A 55 23.13 10.97 5.80
CA LEU A 55 22.00 10.09 6.08
C LEU A 55 21.56 9.41 4.78
N LEU A 56 21.41 8.11 4.82
CA LEU A 56 20.80 7.31 3.74
C LEU A 56 19.32 7.07 4.02
N ILE A 57 18.45 7.46 3.09
CA ILE A 57 17.01 7.20 3.18
C ILE A 57 16.60 6.25 2.05
N GLY A 58 16.20 5.02 2.39
CA GLY A 58 15.62 4.07 1.46
C GLY A 58 14.14 4.36 1.24
N ALA A 59 13.80 4.91 0.07
CA ALA A 59 12.43 5.06 -0.44
C ALA A 59 12.25 4.19 -1.68
N ASP A 60 12.91 3.06 -1.71
CA ASP A 60 13.22 2.18 -2.83
C ASP A 60 12.20 1.02 -2.97
N GLY A 61 10.96 1.26 -2.50
CA GLY A 61 9.78 0.44 -2.79
C GLY A 61 9.76 -0.92 -2.09
N ALA A 62 8.87 -1.78 -2.55
CA ALA A 62 8.56 -3.07 -1.92
C ALA A 62 9.76 -4.01 -1.82
N HIS A 63 10.60 -4.03 -2.85
CA HIS A 63 11.81 -4.84 -2.90
C HIS A 63 13.04 -4.19 -2.24
N SER A 64 12.86 -3.08 -1.56
CA SER A 64 13.89 -2.24 -0.95
C SER A 64 15.26 -2.91 -0.78
N TRP A 65 16.23 -2.42 -1.53
CA TRP A 65 17.63 -2.79 -1.37
C TRP A 65 18.13 -2.34 0.00
N THR A 66 17.85 -1.09 0.39
CA THR A 66 18.26 -0.49 1.67
C THR A 66 17.79 -1.33 2.85
N ARG A 67 16.50 -1.70 2.88
CA ARG A 67 15.95 -2.53 3.96
C ARG A 67 16.63 -3.89 4.06
N ARG A 68 16.86 -4.55 2.94
CA ARG A 68 17.49 -5.88 2.89
C ARG A 68 18.98 -5.81 3.24
N TYR A 69 19.69 -4.86 2.66
CA TYR A 69 21.12 -4.67 2.87
C TYR A 69 21.43 -4.43 4.36
N PHE A 70 20.70 -3.54 4.99
CA PHE A 70 20.86 -3.23 6.42
C PHE A 70 20.08 -4.17 7.36
N LYS A 71 19.49 -5.26 6.86
CA LYS A 71 18.76 -6.27 7.67
C LYS A 71 17.73 -5.62 8.62
N MET A 72 16.87 -4.73 8.12
CA MET A 72 15.92 -3.95 8.92
C MET A 72 14.58 -4.67 9.16
N GLY A 73 14.49 -5.96 8.81
CA GLY A 73 13.29 -6.78 8.96
C GLY A 73 12.41 -6.76 7.71
N ARG A 74 11.18 -7.29 7.86
CA ARG A 74 10.21 -7.42 6.75
C ARG A 74 8.88 -6.78 7.15
N PRO A 75 8.10 -6.23 6.19
CA PRO A 75 6.71 -5.90 6.39
C PRO A 75 5.92 -7.11 6.91
N LYS A 76 4.84 -6.86 7.64
CA LYS A 76 4.05 -7.93 8.25
C LYS A 76 3.36 -8.82 7.21
N GLU A 77 2.93 -8.22 6.10
CA GLU A 77 2.33 -8.90 4.95
C GLU A 77 2.97 -8.39 3.66
N MET A 78 3.09 -9.29 2.71
CA MET A 78 3.47 -8.97 1.34
C MET A 78 2.35 -9.48 0.45
N MET A 79 1.51 -8.56 -0.01
CA MET A 79 0.48 -8.84 -1.01
C MET A 79 1.09 -8.90 -2.39
N ILE A 80 0.36 -9.48 -3.33
CA ILE A 80 0.70 -9.43 -4.74
C ILE A 80 -0.46 -8.79 -5.50
N GLY A 81 -0.15 -7.85 -6.39
CA GLY A 81 -1.12 -7.19 -7.25
C GLY A 81 -0.78 -7.39 -8.70
N PHE A 82 -1.82 -7.62 -9.51
CA PHE A 82 -1.76 -7.62 -10.97
C PHE A 82 -2.73 -6.56 -11.49
N GLN A 83 -2.33 -5.84 -12.53
CA GLN A 83 -3.15 -4.81 -13.18
C GLN A 83 -2.87 -4.78 -14.67
N ALA A 84 -3.92 -4.68 -15.47
CA ALA A 84 -3.83 -4.37 -16.89
C ALA A 84 -4.48 -3.01 -17.19
N ASP A 85 -3.84 -2.23 -18.05
CA ASP A 85 -4.46 -1.09 -18.72
C ASP A 85 -5.17 -1.61 -19.96
N VAL A 86 -6.46 -1.31 -20.11
CA VAL A 86 -7.31 -1.84 -21.17
C VAL A 86 -8.08 -0.73 -21.89
N SER A 87 -8.42 -0.96 -23.16
CA SER A 87 -9.37 -0.15 -23.94
C SER A 87 -10.62 -0.96 -24.27
N GLY A 88 -11.65 -0.29 -24.80
CA GLY A 88 -12.86 -0.93 -25.31
C GLY A 88 -13.93 -1.21 -24.27
N LEU A 89 -13.73 -0.85 -23.00
CA LEU A 89 -14.78 -0.93 -21.99
C LEU A 89 -15.69 0.30 -22.06
N SER A 90 -16.99 0.07 -21.97
CA SER A 90 -17.98 1.09 -21.70
C SER A 90 -18.08 1.30 -20.18
N GLY A 91 -18.48 2.48 -19.73
CA GLY A 91 -18.67 2.76 -18.31
C GLY A 91 -18.85 4.25 -18.04
N LYS A 92 -19.09 4.59 -16.78
CA LYS A 92 -19.16 5.98 -16.31
C LYS A 92 -17.78 6.40 -15.84
N ASP A 93 -17.24 7.49 -16.36
CA ASP A 93 -15.88 7.97 -16.10
C ASP A 93 -15.54 8.24 -14.62
N ASN A 94 -16.54 8.41 -13.78
CA ASN A 94 -16.40 8.71 -12.35
C ASN A 94 -16.86 7.56 -11.43
N TRP A 95 -17.05 6.37 -11.98
CA TRP A 95 -17.38 5.18 -11.20
C TRP A 95 -16.17 4.25 -11.11
N LEU A 96 -15.87 3.85 -9.89
CA LEU A 96 -14.95 2.77 -9.60
C LEU A 96 -15.76 1.51 -9.32
N GLU A 97 -15.49 0.44 -10.03
CA GLU A 97 -16.12 -0.86 -9.81
C GLU A 97 -15.21 -1.70 -8.92
N MET A 98 -15.78 -2.42 -7.97
CA MET A 98 -15.08 -3.39 -7.14
C MET A 98 -15.76 -4.74 -7.25
N TYR A 99 -14.96 -5.79 -7.34
CA TYR A 99 -15.38 -7.19 -7.45
C TYR A 99 -14.74 -7.99 -6.33
N THR A 100 -15.50 -8.90 -5.75
CA THR A 100 -15.03 -9.79 -4.70
C THR A 100 -15.51 -11.21 -5.02
N GLY A 101 -14.94 -12.20 -4.38
CA GLY A 101 -15.26 -13.61 -4.55
C GLY A 101 -14.01 -14.46 -4.58
N ARG A 102 -14.15 -15.69 -4.11
CA ARG A 102 -13.03 -16.62 -3.94
C ARG A 102 -12.30 -16.92 -5.26
N ASP A 103 -13.04 -16.99 -6.35
CA ASP A 103 -12.47 -17.38 -7.64
C ASP A 103 -11.74 -16.24 -8.33
N ILE A 104 -12.13 -14.98 -8.08
CA ILE A 104 -11.62 -13.81 -8.79
C ILE A 104 -10.67 -12.94 -7.96
N ALA A 105 -10.87 -12.87 -6.65
CA ALA A 105 -10.05 -12.03 -5.76
C ALA A 105 -10.06 -12.58 -4.33
N PRO A 106 -9.45 -13.74 -4.07
CA PRO A 106 -9.55 -14.44 -2.81
C PRO A 106 -9.05 -13.59 -1.64
N GLY A 107 -9.95 -13.36 -0.68
CA GLY A 107 -9.69 -12.62 0.57
C GLY A 107 -9.51 -11.11 0.43
N LEU A 108 -9.57 -10.55 -0.78
CA LEU A 108 -9.47 -9.12 -1.06
C LEU A 108 -10.46 -8.70 -2.15
N PHE A 109 -10.03 -7.93 -3.15
CA PHE A 109 -10.91 -7.46 -4.23
C PHE A 109 -10.15 -7.24 -5.54
N ALA A 110 -10.93 -7.24 -6.63
CA ALA A 110 -10.52 -6.73 -7.92
C ALA A 110 -11.17 -5.36 -8.18
N TRP A 111 -10.64 -4.60 -9.11
CA TRP A 111 -11.14 -3.26 -9.44
C TRP A 111 -11.19 -2.99 -10.93
N VAL A 112 -12.08 -2.09 -11.33
CA VAL A 112 -12.08 -1.42 -12.62
C VAL A 112 -12.08 0.09 -12.38
N ILE A 113 -11.05 0.77 -12.86
CA ILE A 113 -10.83 2.20 -12.64
C ILE A 113 -10.77 2.89 -14.00
N PRO A 114 -11.69 3.83 -14.32
CA PRO A 114 -11.59 4.62 -15.53
C PRO A 114 -10.37 5.56 -15.46
N THR A 115 -9.62 5.64 -16.56
CA THR A 115 -8.42 6.48 -16.65
C THR A 115 -8.56 7.63 -17.65
N GLY A 116 -9.75 7.78 -18.24
CA GLY A 116 -10.05 8.72 -19.30
C GLY A 116 -9.70 8.17 -20.70
N ASN A 117 -10.09 8.89 -21.74
CA ASN A 117 -9.84 8.51 -23.14
C ASN A 117 -10.27 7.07 -23.50
N ASN A 118 -11.41 6.64 -22.96
CA ASN A 118 -11.96 5.28 -23.17
C ASN A 118 -11.00 4.16 -22.75
N THR A 119 -10.16 4.42 -21.75
CA THR A 119 -9.26 3.44 -21.14
C THR A 119 -9.61 3.21 -19.68
N HIS A 120 -9.32 2.00 -19.20
CA HIS A 120 -9.57 1.57 -17.83
C HIS A 120 -8.39 0.78 -17.30
N ARG A 121 -8.28 0.70 -15.99
CA ARG A 121 -7.39 -0.22 -15.28
C ARG A 121 -8.23 -1.30 -14.65
N ILE A 122 -7.99 -2.53 -15.03
CA ILE A 122 -8.54 -3.70 -14.36
C ILE A 122 -7.41 -4.31 -13.55
N GLY A 123 -7.65 -4.58 -12.28
CA GLY A 123 -6.63 -5.22 -11.46
C GLY A 123 -7.22 -6.10 -10.37
N VAL A 124 -6.37 -6.95 -9.86
CA VAL A 124 -6.63 -7.87 -8.76
C VAL A 124 -5.46 -7.81 -7.80
N TRP A 125 -5.72 -7.90 -6.52
CA TRP A 125 -4.68 -8.14 -5.54
C TRP A 125 -5.13 -9.18 -4.53
N ALA A 126 -4.19 -9.95 -4.01
CA ALA A 126 -4.44 -11.02 -3.07
C ALA A 126 -3.27 -11.21 -2.12
N ARG A 127 -3.52 -11.88 -1.01
CA ARG A 127 -2.45 -12.47 -0.20
C ARG A 127 -1.99 -13.76 -0.87
N PRO A 128 -0.68 -14.01 -0.98
CA PRO A 128 -0.18 -15.25 -1.61
C PRO A 128 -0.77 -16.52 -1.01
N GLN A 129 -1.03 -16.55 0.31
CA GLN A 129 -1.61 -17.70 1.00
C GLN A 129 -3.09 -17.96 0.68
N ASP A 130 -3.82 -16.99 0.13
CA ASP A 130 -5.24 -17.12 -0.22
C ASP A 130 -5.43 -17.56 -1.68
N LEU A 131 -4.37 -17.55 -2.47
CA LEU A 131 -4.40 -17.88 -3.89
C LEU A 131 -4.62 -19.39 -4.18
N ASP A 132 -4.41 -20.23 -3.17
CA ASP A 132 -4.62 -21.69 -3.28
C ASP A 132 -3.87 -22.32 -4.49
N GLY A 133 -2.60 -21.94 -4.63
CA GLY A 133 -1.71 -22.38 -5.70
C GLY A 133 -1.86 -21.65 -7.04
N ARG A 134 -2.86 -20.78 -7.19
CA ARG A 134 -3.05 -19.96 -8.39
C ARG A 134 -2.10 -18.76 -8.38
N SER A 135 -1.88 -18.19 -9.55
CA SER A 135 -1.30 -16.86 -9.70
C SER A 135 -2.37 -15.78 -9.57
N VAL A 136 -1.95 -14.56 -9.28
CA VAL A 136 -2.86 -13.39 -9.27
C VAL A 136 -3.34 -13.05 -10.70
N GLU A 137 -2.58 -13.44 -11.73
CA GLU A 137 -2.95 -13.30 -13.14
C GLU A 137 -4.10 -14.26 -13.49
N GLU A 138 -4.07 -15.50 -13.02
CA GLU A 138 -5.19 -16.44 -13.18
C GLU A 138 -6.47 -15.95 -12.50
N CYS A 139 -6.36 -15.24 -11.37
CA CYS A 139 -7.51 -14.57 -10.75
C CYS A 139 -8.04 -13.41 -11.63
N TYR A 140 -7.17 -12.67 -12.28
CA TYR A 140 -7.56 -11.64 -13.25
C TYR A 140 -8.28 -12.26 -14.46
N ASP A 141 -7.77 -13.34 -15.02
CA ASP A 141 -8.42 -14.05 -16.14
C ASP A 141 -9.78 -14.63 -15.72
N ALA A 142 -9.88 -15.16 -14.50
CA ALA A 142 -11.13 -15.63 -13.93
C ALA A 142 -12.17 -14.51 -13.81
N LEU A 143 -11.77 -13.29 -13.44
CA LEU A 143 -12.66 -12.11 -13.43
C LEU A 143 -13.21 -11.82 -14.83
N LEU A 144 -12.33 -11.77 -15.84
CA LEU A 144 -12.73 -11.43 -17.21
C LEU A 144 -13.68 -12.46 -17.83
N THR A 145 -13.55 -13.73 -17.46
CA THR A 145 -14.32 -14.86 -18.00
C THR A 145 -15.47 -15.29 -17.11
N HIS A 146 -15.62 -14.68 -15.92
CA HIS A 146 -16.65 -15.06 -14.95
C HIS A 146 -18.07 -14.97 -15.55
N PRO A 147 -18.93 -15.99 -15.40
CA PRO A 147 -20.26 -16.04 -16.02
C PRO A 147 -21.11 -14.79 -15.78
N LEU A 148 -21.01 -14.17 -14.59
CA LEU A 148 -21.78 -12.97 -14.24
C LEU A 148 -21.24 -11.69 -14.93
N TRP A 149 -19.97 -11.64 -15.32
CA TRP A 149 -19.32 -10.39 -15.77
C TRP A 149 -18.62 -10.50 -17.12
N LYS A 150 -18.56 -11.67 -17.74
CA LYS A 150 -17.89 -11.86 -19.05
C LYS A 150 -18.36 -10.87 -20.12
N GLU A 151 -19.66 -10.55 -20.14
CA GLU A 151 -20.22 -9.59 -21.10
C GLU A 151 -19.71 -8.14 -20.83
N ARG A 152 -19.46 -7.80 -19.56
CA ARG A 152 -18.86 -6.52 -19.15
C ARG A 152 -17.45 -6.36 -19.72
N PHE A 153 -16.70 -7.45 -19.83
CA PHE A 153 -15.31 -7.49 -20.25
C PHE A 153 -15.09 -7.94 -21.70
N ALA A 154 -16.13 -8.38 -22.40
CA ALA A 154 -16.04 -8.99 -23.73
C ALA A 154 -15.31 -8.14 -24.79
N LYS A 155 -15.32 -6.81 -24.65
CA LYS A 155 -14.66 -5.88 -25.57
C LYS A 155 -13.33 -5.34 -25.03
N ALA A 156 -12.90 -5.78 -23.87
CA ALA A 156 -11.63 -5.35 -23.27
C ALA A 156 -10.45 -5.76 -24.14
N LYS A 157 -9.59 -4.81 -24.48
CA LYS A 157 -8.33 -5.05 -25.20
C LYS A 157 -7.20 -4.55 -24.33
N GLU A 158 -6.31 -5.44 -23.94
CA GLU A 158 -5.15 -5.11 -23.13
C GLU A 158 -4.17 -4.23 -23.89
N ILE A 159 -3.67 -3.20 -23.19
CA ILE A 159 -2.67 -2.25 -23.70
C ILE A 159 -1.33 -2.50 -23.01
N ALA A 160 -1.35 -2.72 -21.70
CA ALA A 160 -0.17 -2.95 -20.87
C ALA A 160 -0.55 -3.72 -19.60
N ARG A 161 0.39 -4.44 -19.01
CA ARG A 161 0.22 -5.18 -17.77
C ARG A 161 1.32 -4.89 -16.76
N TYR A 162 0.98 -4.99 -15.49
CA TYR A 162 1.86 -4.73 -14.36
C TYR A 162 1.59 -5.75 -13.27
N CYS A 163 2.66 -6.29 -12.69
CA CYS A 163 2.56 -7.18 -11.54
C CYS A 163 3.61 -6.76 -10.50
N GLY A 164 3.26 -6.82 -9.24
CA GLY A 164 4.22 -6.47 -8.21
C GLY A 164 3.72 -6.66 -6.78
N PRO A 165 4.65 -6.69 -5.83
CA PRO A 165 4.35 -6.82 -4.42
C PRO A 165 3.85 -5.50 -3.83
N VAL A 166 2.93 -5.62 -2.86
CA VAL A 166 2.38 -4.51 -2.07
C VAL A 166 2.68 -4.78 -0.59
N PRO A 167 3.65 -4.07 0.01
CA PRO A 167 4.11 -4.34 1.38
C PRO A 167 3.22 -3.64 2.41
N CYS A 168 2.52 -4.40 3.22
CA CYS A 168 1.63 -3.93 4.27
C CYS A 168 2.15 -4.27 5.66
N GLY A 169 2.09 -3.32 6.57
CA GLY A 169 2.53 -3.51 7.95
C GLY A 169 3.92 -2.97 8.24
N VAL A 170 3.95 -1.77 8.79
CA VAL A 170 5.20 -1.01 9.08
C VAL A 170 6.18 -1.84 9.90
N ILE A 171 7.40 -1.97 9.42
CA ILE A 171 8.46 -2.67 10.14
C ILE A 171 8.75 -2.02 11.50
N ARG A 172 9.23 -2.82 12.47
CA ARG A 172 9.39 -2.34 13.86
C ARG A 172 10.48 -1.28 14.01
N LYS A 173 11.61 -1.46 13.31
CA LYS A 173 12.78 -0.57 13.36
C LYS A 173 13.14 -0.11 11.95
N PRO A 174 12.47 0.94 11.40
CA PRO A 174 12.75 1.45 10.07
C PRO A 174 13.98 2.37 10.05
N PHE A 175 14.92 2.19 10.96
CA PHE A 175 16.15 2.97 11.09
C PHE A 175 17.29 2.14 11.70
N LYS A 176 18.50 2.55 11.42
CA LYS A 176 19.78 2.23 12.06
C LYS A 176 20.61 3.51 12.14
N ASP A 177 21.86 3.43 12.61
CA ASP A 177 22.75 4.58 12.57
C ASP A 177 22.85 5.10 11.13
N ARG A 178 22.52 6.40 10.96
CA ARG A 178 22.59 7.11 9.67
C ARG A 178 21.82 6.46 8.50
N VAL A 179 20.89 5.55 8.78
CA VAL A 179 20.08 4.88 7.75
C VAL A 179 18.64 4.80 8.20
N MET A 180 17.69 5.10 7.29
CA MET A 180 16.27 4.88 7.52
C MET A 180 15.56 4.45 6.25
N VAL A 181 14.37 3.84 6.40
CA VAL A 181 13.48 3.49 5.28
C VAL A 181 12.10 4.09 5.49
N ILE A 182 11.46 4.50 4.39
CA ILE A 182 10.14 5.14 4.36
C ILE A 182 9.27 4.55 3.24
N GLY A 183 7.98 4.88 3.24
CA GLY A 183 7.03 4.43 2.23
C GLY A 183 6.93 2.90 2.16
N ASP A 184 6.80 2.36 0.96
CA ASP A 184 6.72 0.91 0.73
C ASP A 184 7.96 0.15 1.21
N ALA A 185 9.13 0.78 1.19
CA ALA A 185 10.34 0.20 1.77
C ALA A 185 10.18 -0.08 3.27
N ALA A 186 9.38 0.71 3.98
CA ALA A 186 9.03 0.51 5.38
C ALA A 186 7.72 -0.28 5.60
N GLY A 187 7.00 -0.67 4.55
CA GLY A 187 5.72 -1.38 4.65
C GLY A 187 4.51 -0.48 4.91
N MET A 188 4.50 0.74 4.35
CA MET A 188 3.46 1.73 4.62
C MET A 188 2.17 1.56 3.83
N ALA A 189 2.09 0.67 2.84
CA ALA A 189 0.86 0.45 2.11
C ALA A 189 -0.29 0.02 3.05
N LYS A 190 -1.49 0.55 2.81
CA LYS A 190 -2.69 0.24 3.61
C LYS A 190 -3.12 -1.22 3.39
N PRO A 191 -3.36 -1.98 4.45
CA PRO A 191 -3.77 -3.38 4.32
C PRO A 191 -5.18 -3.57 3.76
N THR A 192 -5.98 -2.49 3.69
CA THR A 192 -7.37 -2.50 3.19
C THR A 192 -7.46 -2.21 1.69
N THR A 193 -6.61 -1.35 1.15
CA THR A 193 -6.72 -0.84 -0.23
C THR A 193 -5.42 -0.93 -1.03
N GLY A 194 -4.31 -1.31 -0.43
CA GLY A 194 -2.98 -1.31 -1.07
C GLY A 194 -2.39 0.08 -1.34
N GLY A 195 -3.12 1.16 -1.04
CA GLY A 195 -2.65 2.53 -1.28
C GLY A 195 -1.47 2.90 -0.38
N GLY A 196 -0.34 3.32 -0.97
CA GLY A 196 0.89 3.66 -0.25
C GLY A 196 1.29 5.15 -0.32
N ILE A 197 0.74 5.92 -1.27
CA ILE A 197 1.16 7.33 -1.48
C ILE A 197 0.79 8.21 -0.29
N GLY A 198 -0.50 8.27 0.08
CA GLY A 198 -0.97 9.07 1.21
C GLY A 198 -0.27 8.70 2.52
N PRO A 199 -0.22 7.40 2.91
CA PRO A 199 0.54 6.96 4.07
C PRO A 199 2.03 7.32 4.02
N GLY A 200 2.67 7.24 2.85
CA GLY A 200 4.07 7.62 2.67
C GLY A 200 4.30 9.11 2.93
N PHE A 201 3.45 9.99 2.39
CA PHE A 201 3.53 11.43 2.66
C PHE A 201 3.27 11.75 4.14
N ARG A 202 2.25 11.18 4.76
CA ARG A 202 2.00 11.35 6.21
C ARG A 202 3.19 10.91 7.06
N GLN A 203 3.89 9.85 6.63
CA GLN A 203 5.08 9.37 7.31
C GLN A 203 6.19 10.42 7.28
N VAL A 204 6.45 11.03 6.11
CA VAL A 204 7.46 12.08 5.95
C VAL A 204 7.07 13.33 6.76
N GLU A 205 5.83 13.80 6.62
CA GLU A 205 5.29 14.95 7.34
C GLU A 205 5.46 14.83 8.86
N ALA A 206 5.20 13.64 9.42
CA ALA A 206 5.29 13.38 10.86
C ALA A 206 6.71 13.47 11.43
N ILE A 207 7.74 13.40 10.59
CA ILE A 207 9.14 13.32 11.06
C ILE A 207 10.04 14.45 10.52
N ILE A 208 9.68 15.09 9.40
CA ILE A 208 10.60 15.94 8.62
C ILE A 208 11.24 17.05 9.43
N GLU A 209 10.48 17.77 10.24
CA GLU A 209 11.04 18.87 11.05
C GLU A 209 12.10 18.38 12.06
N LYS A 210 11.82 17.25 12.71
CA LYS A 210 12.76 16.67 13.69
C LYS A 210 13.98 16.09 12.98
N LEU A 211 13.77 15.50 11.80
CA LEU A 211 14.85 14.92 11.00
C LEU A 211 15.80 16.00 10.50
N VAL A 212 15.28 17.12 9.99
CA VAL A 212 16.12 18.28 9.57
C VAL A 212 16.91 18.84 10.74
N LYS A 213 16.28 19.00 11.93
CA LYS A 213 16.99 19.44 13.14
C LYS A 213 18.10 18.48 13.56
N ALA A 214 17.88 17.18 13.40
CA ALA A 214 18.89 16.15 13.71
C ALA A 214 20.03 16.15 12.69
N LEU A 215 19.72 16.30 11.41
CA LEU A 215 20.69 16.44 10.32
C LEU A 215 21.64 17.62 10.57
N ASN A 216 21.09 18.80 10.88
CA ASN A 216 21.87 20.01 11.14
C ASN A 216 22.78 19.91 12.38
N LYS A 217 22.49 18.97 13.29
CA LYS A 217 23.27 18.75 14.53
C LYS A 217 24.10 17.48 14.48
N ASP A 218 24.11 16.79 13.34
CA ASP A 218 24.73 15.48 13.16
C ASP A 218 24.29 14.41 14.18
N LYS A 219 23.03 14.47 14.66
CA LYS A 219 22.45 13.54 15.62
C LYS A 219 21.65 12.46 14.89
N LEU A 220 22.36 11.58 14.18
CA LEU A 220 21.77 10.57 13.27
C LEU A 220 22.03 9.12 13.70
N ASP A 221 22.45 8.91 14.93
CA ASP A 221 22.54 7.57 15.52
C ASP A 221 21.17 6.93 15.72
N ALA A 222 21.14 5.62 15.90
CA ALA A 222 19.90 4.83 16.02
C ALA A 222 18.99 5.29 17.17
N SER A 223 19.55 5.82 18.26
CA SER A 223 18.78 6.33 19.40
C SER A 223 18.01 7.59 19.04
N ASN A 224 18.67 8.55 18.41
CA ASN A 224 18.05 9.78 17.92
C ASN A 224 17.02 9.49 16.83
N LEU A 225 17.34 8.64 15.83
CA LEU A 225 16.39 8.23 14.79
C LEU A 225 15.21 7.45 15.37
N SER A 226 15.41 6.64 16.41
CA SER A 226 14.32 6.00 17.16
C SER A 226 13.33 7.01 17.73
N SER A 227 13.84 8.09 18.31
CA SER A 227 13.02 9.18 18.86
C SER A 227 12.25 9.92 17.77
N ILE A 228 12.89 10.18 16.63
CA ILE A 228 12.27 10.83 15.47
C ILE A 228 11.15 9.95 14.90
N CYS A 229 11.38 8.64 14.79
CA CYS A 229 10.43 7.67 14.23
C CYS A 229 9.32 7.22 15.21
N LYS A 230 9.21 7.80 16.41
CA LYS A 230 8.12 7.49 17.34
C LYS A 230 6.70 7.52 16.71
N PRO A 231 6.37 8.48 15.82
CA PRO A 231 5.05 8.49 15.14
C PRO A 231 4.73 7.21 14.37
N PHE A 232 5.74 6.49 13.88
CA PHE A 232 5.52 5.24 13.12
C PHE A 232 4.89 4.12 13.96
N LYS A 233 4.97 4.20 15.28
CA LYS A 233 4.26 3.29 16.17
C LYS A 233 2.73 3.48 16.06
N ALA A 234 2.26 4.71 15.91
CA ALA A 234 0.84 5.02 15.70
C ALA A 234 0.36 4.50 14.34
N PHE A 235 1.12 4.73 13.27
CA PHE A 235 0.81 4.18 11.93
C PHE A 235 0.74 2.64 11.94
N ARG A 236 1.66 1.99 12.61
CA ARG A 236 1.64 0.52 12.76
C ARG A 236 0.37 0.05 13.45
N LYS A 237 -0.01 0.72 14.54
CA LYS A 237 -1.22 0.38 15.30
C LYS A 237 -2.49 0.62 14.46
N GLU A 238 -2.54 1.71 13.69
CA GLU A 238 -3.63 1.98 12.75
C GLU A 238 -3.74 0.88 11.70
N GLN A 239 -2.61 0.48 11.09
CA GLN A 239 -2.59 -0.60 10.10
C GLN A 239 -2.98 -1.97 10.70
N ASP A 240 -2.56 -2.28 11.92
CA ASP A 240 -2.93 -3.53 12.59
C ASP A 240 -4.44 -3.59 12.83
N ARG A 241 -5.07 -2.46 13.22
CA ARG A 241 -6.53 -2.36 13.36
C ARG A 241 -7.25 -2.44 12.03
N ALA A 242 -6.77 -1.72 11.01
CA ALA A 242 -7.34 -1.77 9.66
C ALA A 242 -7.27 -3.19 9.07
N ARG A 243 -6.16 -3.90 9.29
CA ARG A 243 -6.01 -5.31 8.93
C ARG A 243 -7.03 -6.19 9.64
N ALA A 244 -7.19 -6.03 10.95
CA ALA A 244 -8.16 -6.81 11.71
C ALA A 244 -9.61 -6.59 11.23
N LEU A 245 -9.96 -5.35 10.86
CA LEU A 245 -11.26 -5.04 10.24
C LEU A 245 -11.40 -5.70 8.86
N ARG A 246 -10.40 -5.62 8.01
CA ARG A 246 -10.38 -6.28 6.71
C ARG A 246 -10.58 -7.80 6.86
N ASP A 247 -9.80 -8.42 7.75
CA ASP A 247 -9.86 -9.86 7.96
C ASP A 247 -11.21 -10.31 8.52
N LEU A 248 -11.88 -9.45 9.27
CA LEU A 248 -13.23 -9.72 9.77
C LEU A 248 -14.32 -9.57 8.70
N LEU A 249 -14.18 -8.61 7.79
CA LEU A 249 -15.29 -8.19 6.93
C LEU A 249 -15.16 -8.62 5.48
N VAL A 250 -13.94 -8.81 4.97
CA VAL A 250 -13.65 -9.04 3.56
C VAL A 250 -12.83 -10.31 3.32
N THR A 251 -11.90 -10.66 4.21
CA THR A 251 -11.06 -11.85 4.05
C THR A 251 -11.83 -13.09 4.51
N ILE A 252 -12.89 -13.42 3.79
CA ILE A 252 -13.80 -14.52 4.05
C ILE A 252 -13.60 -15.58 2.96
N PRO A 253 -13.31 -16.85 3.31
CA PRO A 253 -13.09 -17.89 2.31
C PRO A 253 -14.37 -18.44 1.70
N ASP A 254 -15.53 -18.17 2.29
CA ASP A 254 -16.84 -18.62 1.86
C ASP A 254 -17.61 -17.47 1.21
N ASP A 255 -18.02 -17.66 -0.07
CA ASP A 255 -18.71 -16.62 -0.82
C ASP A 255 -20.14 -16.37 -0.31
N GLU A 256 -20.82 -17.35 0.29
CA GLU A 256 -22.14 -17.11 0.90
C GLU A 256 -22.04 -16.24 2.15
N GLU A 257 -21.03 -16.49 2.99
CA GLU A 257 -20.74 -15.63 4.15
C GLU A 257 -20.33 -14.23 3.68
N LEU A 258 -19.49 -14.09 2.66
CA LEU A 258 -19.08 -12.82 2.07
C LEU A 258 -20.30 -12.06 1.51
N ASP A 259 -21.16 -12.70 0.77
CA ASP A 259 -22.43 -12.13 0.28
C ASP A 259 -23.33 -11.64 1.42
N SER A 260 -23.39 -12.38 2.53
CA SER A 260 -24.15 -11.96 3.70
C SER A 260 -23.61 -10.65 4.29
N HIS A 261 -22.27 -10.46 4.28
CA HIS A 261 -21.65 -9.21 4.69
C HIS A 261 -21.98 -8.07 3.73
N PHE A 262 -21.93 -8.28 2.41
CA PHE A 262 -22.30 -7.25 1.44
C PHE A 262 -23.77 -6.88 1.52
N ARG A 263 -24.68 -7.81 1.81
CA ARG A 263 -26.09 -7.48 2.10
C ARG A 263 -26.26 -6.60 3.32
N MET A 264 -25.44 -6.80 4.38
CA MET A 264 -25.44 -5.89 5.53
C MET A 264 -24.93 -4.49 5.16
N PHE A 265 -23.88 -4.40 4.35
CA PHE A 265 -23.36 -3.12 3.87
C PHE A 265 -24.36 -2.39 2.97
N ASN A 266 -25.17 -3.10 2.20
CA ASN A 266 -26.15 -2.53 1.27
C ASN A 266 -27.44 -2.05 1.93
N ARG A 267 -27.58 -2.10 3.24
CA ARG A 267 -28.73 -1.56 3.96
C ARG A 267 -28.70 -0.03 3.94
N PRO A 268 -29.86 0.64 3.74
CA PRO A 268 -29.91 2.10 3.62
C PRO A 268 -29.23 2.84 4.76
N GLU A 269 -29.48 2.46 6.01
CA GLU A 269 -28.90 3.07 7.19
C GLU A 269 -27.37 2.85 7.31
N VAL A 270 -26.85 1.76 6.75
CA VAL A 270 -25.41 1.47 6.70
C VAL A 270 -24.75 2.30 5.59
N LEU A 271 -25.39 2.41 4.41
CA LEU A 271 -24.92 3.24 3.32
C LEU A 271 -24.88 4.72 3.71
N GLU A 272 -25.87 5.20 4.46
CA GLU A 272 -25.86 6.56 5.02
C GLU A 272 -24.65 6.78 5.93
N LEU A 273 -24.34 5.85 6.82
CA LEU A 273 -23.16 5.93 7.67
C LEU A 273 -21.85 5.90 6.86
N ILE A 274 -21.77 5.05 5.86
CA ILE A 274 -20.60 4.96 4.97
C ILE A 274 -20.41 6.28 4.23
N ASN A 275 -21.48 6.85 3.69
CA ASN A 275 -21.41 8.10 2.96
C ASN A 275 -21.09 9.32 3.86
N ALA A 276 -21.54 9.30 5.11
CA ALA A 276 -21.33 10.39 6.06
C ALA A 276 -19.95 10.34 6.74
N GLU A 277 -19.47 9.15 7.10
CA GLU A 277 -18.28 8.96 7.94
C GLU A 277 -17.14 8.21 7.22
N GLY A 278 -17.37 7.75 5.98
CA GLY A 278 -16.38 6.96 5.23
C GLY A 278 -15.16 7.77 4.82
N ASP A 279 -14.00 7.35 5.26
CA ASP A 279 -12.71 7.86 4.80
C ASP A 279 -11.81 6.69 4.37
N ILE A 280 -11.48 6.63 3.08
CA ILE A 280 -10.62 5.59 2.51
C ILE A 280 -9.19 5.65 3.06
N GLU A 281 -8.74 6.82 3.54
CA GLU A 281 -7.44 6.96 4.18
C GLU A 281 -7.46 6.50 5.65
N HIS A 282 -8.63 6.62 6.32
CA HIS A 282 -8.82 6.29 7.73
C HIS A 282 -10.04 5.38 7.95
N PRO A 283 -9.99 4.09 7.53
CA PRO A 283 -11.16 3.20 7.61
C PRO A 283 -11.56 2.78 9.03
N VAL A 284 -10.65 2.91 10.00
CA VAL A 284 -10.88 2.43 11.37
C VAL A 284 -12.03 3.18 12.08
N PRO A 285 -12.16 4.52 12.01
CA PRO A 285 -13.28 5.22 12.63
C PRO A 285 -14.65 4.72 12.14
N LEU A 286 -14.84 4.61 10.83
CA LEU A 286 -16.07 4.05 10.25
C LEU A 286 -16.32 2.63 10.73
N GLY A 287 -15.31 1.75 10.69
CA GLY A 287 -15.42 0.39 11.19
C GLY A 287 -15.88 0.32 12.65
N MET A 288 -15.34 1.19 13.50
CA MET A 288 -15.75 1.28 14.92
C MET A 288 -17.18 1.83 15.07
N THR A 289 -17.60 2.76 14.21
CA THR A 289 -18.97 3.26 14.19
C THR A 289 -19.96 2.16 13.79
N LEU A 290 -19.66 1.40 12.75
CA LEU A 290 -20.48 0.25 12.32
C LEU A 290 -20.61 -0.78 13.44
N LEU A 291 -19.51 -1.14 14.11
CA LEU A 291 -19.53 -2.05 15.26
C LEU A 291 -20.39 -1.55 16.43
N ARG A 292 -20.49 -0.23 16.63
CA ARG A 292 -21.31 0.38 17.70
C ARG A 292 -22.78 0.49 17.34
N LYS A 293 -23.07 0.96 16.14
CA LYS A 293 -24.43 1.33 15.71
C LYS A 293 -25.22 0.17 15.09
N VAL A 294 -24.54 -0.81 14.48
CA VAL A 294 -25.16 -1.90 13.74
C VAL A 294 -24.98 -3.24 14.50
N PRO A 295 -26.05 -3.82 15.06
CA PRO A 295 -25.94 -5.02 15.91
C PRO A 295 -25.31 -6.24 15.23
N GLU A 296 -25.54 -6.41 13.93
CA GLU A 296 -25.01 -7.52 13.15
C GLU A 296 -23.48 -7.47 13.07
N PHE A 297 -22.89 -6.29 12.89
CA PHE A 297 -21.43 -6.12 12.93
C PHE A 297 -20.84 -6.45 14.31
N ARG A 298 -21.58 -6.16 15.39
CA ARG A 298 -21.17 -6.58 16.76
C ARG A 298 -21.11 -8.09 16.91
N LYS A 299 -22.09 -8.81 16.35
CA LYS A 299 -22.09 -10.28 16.37
C LYS A 299 -20.87 -10.84 15.64
N LEU A 300 -20.50 -10.27 14.50
CA LEU A 300 -19.28 -10.63 13.76
C LEU A 300 -18.02 -10.40 14.60
N ALA A 301 -17.90 -9.26 15.27
CA ALA A 301 -16.76 -8.95 16.13
C ALA A 301 -16.63 -9.93 17.32
N VAL A 302 -17.74 -10.32 17.92
CA VAL A 302 -17.76 -11.34 18.98
C VAL A 302 -17.32 -12.71 18.43
N LYS A 303 -17.84 -13.13 17.27
CA LYS A 303 -17.46 -14.38 16.58
C LYS A 303 -15.95 -14.42 16.28
N ALA A 304 -15.35 -13.28 15.91
CA ALA A 304 -13.92 -13.16 15.62
C ALA A 304 -13.01 -13.11 16.86
N GLY A 305 -13.56 -13.25 18.06
CA GLY A 305 -12.80 -13.35 19.31
C GLY A 305 -11.94 -12.16 19.63
N PHE A 306 -12.50 -10.96 19.77
CA PHE A 306 -11.84 -9.76 20.32
C PHE A 306 -10.51 -9.32 19.69
N LYS A 307 -10.09 -9.88 18.55
CA LYS A 307 -8.84 -9.49 17.86
C LYS A 307 -8.73 -7.98 17.60
N LEU A 308 -9.87 -7.28 17.47
CA LEU A 308 -9.96 -5.84 17.24
C LEU A 308 -9.60 -4.98 18.47
N LEU A 309 -9.75 -5.50 19.68
CA LEU A 309 -9.49 -4.74 20.92
C LEU A 309 -8.03 -4.76 21.35
N PHE A 310 -7.28 -5.76 20.90
CA PHE A 310 -5.88 -5.99 21.27
C PHE A 310 -4.86 -5.76 20.11
N ALA A 311 -5.32 -5.33 18.93
CA ALA A 311 -4.47 -4.99 17.78
C ALA A 311 -3.86 -3.55 17.84
#